data_ad64d89de4c55afa9ee3c5e85b9e7bfd
#
_entry.id   ad64d89de4c55afa9ee3c5e85b9e7bfd
#
_cell.length_a   1.000
_cell.length_b   1.000
_cell.length_c   1.000
_cell.angle_alpha   90.00
_cell.angle_beta   90.00
_cell.angle_gamma   90.00
#
_symmetry.space_group_name_H-M   'P 1'
#
loop_
_entity.id
_entity.type
_entity.pdbx_description
1 polymer ?
#
loop_
_entity_poly.entity_id
_entity_poly.type
_entity_poly.pdbx_seq_one_letter_code
_entity_poly.pdbx_strand_id
1 'polypeptide(L)'
;MLIFVQEEAPRSHDIYPFELSSRHPTPPPRKPYSTMTMPTSLPSILVIYTGGTIGMLENPETGALEPLDFNYLQDNVPELRHLGCDIESVEFRPPLDSSAISPDHWVELAQLIASNYTKYDGFVVLHGTDTMAYTASAISFVFEGLAKPIIFTGSQLPVGKLRTDGKENLITALEIAAARDAHGRPRVPEVALFFENYLMRGNRTSKISADQFHAFESYNYPHLAYAGIEIRYHEGAIAHPQQEKPFVARPAFDPNVAVLKLFPGITREVVEAILTLPSLRGVVLETFGSGTAPMVGWFLDALRSAVERGVVIVNVTQCVTGYVDMGRYETGILLQRLGLVSGRDATTEATLTKLMYLFGQGLPSEEVKHLMTIPLRGELSLDQEIEGFTRELSLYRR
;
A
#
# COMPACT_ATOMS: atom_id res chain seq x y z
N MET A 1 -29.55 49.50 -33.36
CA MET A 1 -30.89 49.15 -33.85
C MET A 1 -31.19 47.75 -33.29
N LEU A 2 -31.80 47.73 -32.11
CA LEU A 2 -32.16 46.52 -31.40
C LEU A 2 -33.53 46.07 -31.90
N ILE A 3 -33.63 44.82 -32.31
CA ILE A 3 -34.91 44.16 -32.62
C ILE A 3 -35.18 43.18 -31.48
N PHE A 4 -36.21 43.50 -30.68
CA PHE A 4 -36.82 42.58 -29.72
C PHE A 4 -37.81 41.69 -30.48
N VAL A 5 -37.65 40.36 -30.32
CA VAL A 5 -38.69 39.39 -30.68
C VAL A 5 -39.29 38.90 -29.37
N GLN A 6 -40.57 39.20 -29.14
CA GLN A 6 -41.39 38.63 -28.10
C GLN A 6 -41.87 37.24 -28.58
N GLU A 7 -41.56 36.18 -27.80
CA GLU A 7 -42.22 34.89 -27.95
C GLU A 7 -43.32 34.75 -26.89
N GLU A 8 -44.51 34.45 -27.35
CA GLU A 8 -45.72 34.27 -26.54
C GLU A 8 -45.71 32.93 -25.82
N ALA A 9 -46.24 32.93 -24.58
CA ALA A 9 -46.47 31.74 -23.77
C ALA A 9 -47.67 30.96 -24.27
N PRO A 10 -47.65 29.61 -24.36
CA PRO A 10 -48.83 28.82 -24.64
C PRO A 10 -49.72 28.60 -23.43
N ARG A 11 -51.03 28.70 -23.68
CA ARG A 11 -52.15 28.63 -22.73
C ARG A 11 -52.33 27.20 -22.20
N SER A 12 -52.77 27.17 -20.91
CA SER A 12 -53.31 26.00 -20.21
C SER A 12 -54.46 25.30 -20.94
N HIS A 13 -54.52 23.99 -20.90
CA HIS A 13 -55.65 23.08 -20.65
C HIS A 13 -55.34 21.74 -21.31
N ASP A 14 -55.18 20.74 -20.44
CA ASP A 14 -55.94 19.48 -20.48
C ASP A 14 -55.51 18.59 -19.32
N ILE A 15 -56.37 18.60 -18.30
CA ILE A 15 -56.26 17.69 -17.15
C ILE A 15 -57.00 16.40 -17.57
N TYR A 16 -56.23 15.30 -17.76
CA TYR A 16 -56.83 13.97 -17.86
C TYR A 16 -57.00 13.39 -16.46
N PRO A 17 -58.20 12.80 -16.16
CA PRO A 17 -58.43 12.17 -14.87
C PRO A 17 -57.68 10.84 -14.78
N PHE A 18 -56.83 10.72 -13.73
CA PHE A 18 -56.16 9.49 -13.36
C PHE A 18 -57.19 8.58 -12.64
N GLU A 19 -57.62 7.51 -13.28
CA GLU A 19 -58.37 6.44 -12.60
C GLU A 19 -57.44 5.65 -11.68
N LEU A 20 -57.65 5.73 -10.36
CA LEU A 20 -57.01 4.91 -9.35
C LEU A 20 -57.53 3.47 -9.42
N SER A 21 -56.85 2.60 -10.15
CA SER A 21 -57.06 1.16 -10.07
C SER A 21 -56.46 0.64 -8.77
N SER A 22 -57.29 0.38 -7.76
CA SER A 22 -56.95 -0.20 -6.48
C SER A 22 -56.72 -1.72 -6.57
N ARG A 23 -55.55 -2.12 -7.05
CA ARG A 23 -55.04 -3.48 -6.84
C ARG A 23 -53.58 -3.35 -6.36
N HIS A 24 -53.38 -3.22 -5.06
CA HIS A 24 -52.08 -3.43 -4.49
C HIS A 24 -51.73 -4.92 -4.54
N PRO A 25 -50.62 -5.32 -5.19
CA PRO A 25 -50.13 -6.69 -5.07
C PRO A 25 -49.68 -6.89 -3.63
N THR A 26 -50.14 -7.92 -2.97
CA THR A 26 -49.63 -8.36 -1.66
C THR A 26 -48.13 -8.63 -1.76
N PRO A 27 -47.31 -8.04 -0.90
CA PRO A 27 -45.88 -8.31 -0.91
C PRO A 27 -45.64 -9.80 -0.62
N PRO A 28 -44.65 -10.43 -1.28
CA PRO A 28 -44.33 -11.83 -1.02
C PRO A 28 -43.90 -11.99 0.45
N PRO A 29 -44.16 -13.17 1.06
CA PRO A 29 -43.79 -13.42 2.45
C PRO A 29 -42.28 -13.18 2.64
N ARG A 30 -41.91 -12.29 3.58
CA ARG A 30 -40.54 -12.06 3.96
C ARG A 30 -39.96 -13.37 4.48
N LYS A 31 -38.91 -13.88 3.83
CA LYS A 31 -38.11 -14.98 4.39
C LYS A 31 -37.68 -14.56 5.80
N PRO A 32 -37.74 -15.45 6.79
CA PRO A 32 -37.27 -15.13 8.13
C PRO A 32 -35.82 -14.70 8.02
N TYR A 33 -35.50 -13.52 8.58
CA TYR A 33 -34.12 -13.09 8.74
C TYR A 33 -33.40 -14.19 9.49
N SER A 34 -32.38 -14.78 8.86
CA SER A 34 -31.43 -15.64 9.54
C SER A 34 -30.94 -14.85 10.76
N THR A 35 -31.14 -15.37 11.96
CA THR A 35 -30.59 -14.83 13.19
C THR A 35 -29.07 -14.83 13.02
N MET A 36 -28.50 -13.67 12.63
CA MET A 36 -27.06 -13.44 12.74
C MET A 36 -26.73 -13.60 14.23
N THR A 37 -26.01 -14.65 14.56
CA THR A 37 -25.33 -14.77 15.84
C THR A 37 -24.31 -13.64 15.90
N MET A 38 -24.62 -12.58 16.65
CA MET A 38 -23.65 -11.51 16.93
C MET A 38 -22.43 -12.15 17.59
N PRO A 39 -21.22 -11.79 17.20
CA PRO A 39 -20.02 -12.25 17.89
C PRO A 39 -20.12 -11.87 19.35
N THR A 40 -19.77 -12.80 20.23
CA THR A 40 -19.92 -12.67 21.70
C THR A 40 -18.92 -11.69 22.32
N SER A 41 -17.95 -11.21 21.58
CA SER A 41 -16.93 -10.22 21.97
C SER A 41 -16.65 -9.24 20.84
N LEU A 42 -16.28 -8.01 21.21
CA LEU A 42 -15.78 -7.01 20.26
C LEU A 42 -14.44 -7.46 19.67
N PRO A 43 -14.12 -7.11 18.39
CA PRO A 43 -12.79 -7.31 17.84
C PRO A 43 -11.73 -6.56 18.67
N SER A 44 -10.62 -7.19 18.95
CA SER A 44 -9.50 -6.63 19.71
C SER A 44 -8.39 -6.18 18.76
N ILE A 45 -8.04 -4.89 18.78
CA ILE A 45 -7.09 -4.26 17.86
C ILE A 45 -5.88 -3.74 18.64
N LEU A 46 -4.67 -4.12 18.20
CA LEU A 46 -3.43 -3.54 18.72
C LEU A 46 -2.98 -2.38 17.85
N VAL A 47 -2.91 -1.19 18.45
CA VAL A 47 -2.29 -0.02 17.83
C VAL A 47 -0.79 -0.03 18.16
N ILE A 48 0.05 0.02 17.14
CA ILE A 48 1.51 0.07 17.26
C ILE A 48 1.96 1.46 16.82
N TYR A 49 2.39 2.28 17.77
CA TYR A 49 2.92 3.61 17.48
C TYR A 49 4.44 3.52 17.29
N THR A 50 4.90 3.60 16.05
CA THR A 50 6.34 3.62 15.73
C THR A 50 6.93 5.02 15.79
N GLY A 51 6.10 6.05 15.69
CA GLY A 51 6.49 7.46 15.61
C GLY A 51 5.75 8.20 14.49
N GLY A 52 6.30 9.31 14.05
CA GLY A 52 5.76 10.14 12.98
C GLY A 52 4.82 11.25 13.46
N THR A 53 4.47 12.14 12.53
CA THR A 53 3.75 13.39 12.78
C THR A 53 2.41 13.24 13.50
N ILE A 54 1.72 12.12 13.29
CA ILE A 54 0.40 11.88 13.89
C ILE A 54 0.41 11.96 15.42
N GLY A 55 1.48 11.47 16.06
CA GLY A 55 1.66 11.48 17.50
C GLY A 55 2.61 12.59 17.99
N MET A 56 2.72 13.70 17.27
CA MET A 56 3.53 14.85 17.68
C MET A 56 2.66 15.98 18.20
N LEU A 57 3.19 16.74 19.15
CA LEU A 57 2.64 18.01 19.61
C LEU A 57 3.62 19.13 19.28
N GLU A 58 3.07 20.28 18.91
CA GLU A 58 3.88 21.50 18.79
C GLU A 58 4.15 22.05 20.21
N ASN A 59 5.42 22.12 20.59
CA ASN A 59 5.84 22.79 21.79
C ASN A 59 5.50 24.29 21.67
N PRO A 60 4.66 24.83 22.55
CA PRO A 60 4.20 26.22 22.43
C PRO A 60 5.31 27.26 22.62
N GLU A 61 6.43 26.90 23.22
CA GLU A 61 7.55 27.82 23.46
C GLU A 61 8.55 27.83 22.29
N THR A 62 8.80 26.66 21.69
CA THR A 62 9.83 26.49 20.65
C THR A 62 9.27 26.38 19.24
N GLY A 63 7.97 26.05 19.09
CA GLY A 63 7.35 25.70 17.83
C GLY A 63 7.80 24.35 17.27
N ALA A 64 8.66 23.62 17.97
CA ALA A 64 9.12 22.31 17.54
C ALA A 64 8.05 21.22 17.79
N LEU A 65 8.03 20.21 16.92
CA LEU A 65 7.17 19.03 17.11
C LEU A 65 7.89 18.05 18.04
N GLU A 66 7.24 17.68 19.13
CA GLU A 66 7.71 16.72 20.13
C GLU A 66 6.85 15.47 20.13
N PRO A 67 7.44 14.25 20.24
CA PRO A 67 6.68 13.01 20.30
C PRO A 67 5.80 12.94 21.56
N LEU A 68 4.62 12.36 21.41
CA LEU A 68 3.66 12.12 22.49
C LEU A 68 3.40 10.63 22.69
N ASP A 69 2.89 10.26 23.87
CA ASP A 69 2.39 8.92 24.10
C ASP A 69 0.97 8.70 23.48
N PHE A 70 0.56 7.44 23.37
CA PHE A 70 -0.73 7.10 22.80
C PHE A 70 -1.92 7.53 23.66
N ASN A 71 -1.74 7.72 24.97
CA ASN A 71 -2.81 8.21 25.85
C ASN A 71 -3.28 9.59 25.42
N TYR A 72 -2.34 10.44 25.00
CA TYR A 72 -2.67 11.75 24.47
C TYR A 72 -3.49 11.67 23.17
N LEU A 73 -3.18 10.71 22.29
CA LEU A 73 -4.01 10.46 21.09
C LEU A 73 -5.46 10.09 21.49
N GLN A 74 -5.64 9.21 22.46
CA GLN A 74 -6.98 8.85 22.97
C GLN A 74 -7.73 10.04 23.56
N ASP A 75 -7.04 10.93 24.25
CA ASP A 75 -7.67 12.13 24.84
C ASP A 75 -8.06 13.17 23.77
N ASN A 76 -7.32 13.24 22.66
CA ASN A 76 -7.60 14.17 21.56
C ASN A 76 -8.53 13.59 20.48
N VAL A 77 -8.80 12.29 20.50
CA VAL A 77 -9.72 11.58 19.61
C VAL A 77 -10.75 10.80 20.45
N PRO A 78 -11.66 11.49 21.18
CA PRO A 78 -12.63 10.83 22.05
C PRO A 78 -13.59 9.90 21.31
N GLU A 79 -13.73 10.03 20.00
CA GLU A 79 -14.52 9.17 19.12
C GLU A 79 -14.03 7.71 19.13
N LEU A 80 -12.76 7.46 19.46
CA LEU A 80 -12.21 6.11 19.59
C LEU A 80 -13.00 5.24 20.59
N ARG A 81 -13.63 5.86 21.58
CA ARG A 81 -14.48 5.18 22.58
C ARG A 81 -15.80 4.65 22.01
N HIS A 82 -16.17 5.11 20.82
CA HIS A 82 -17.42 4.72 20.14
C HIS A 82 -17.19 3.72 19.00
N LEU A 83 -15.93 3.39 18.72
CA LEU A 83 -15.61 2.32 17.78
C LEU A 83 -16.04 0.97 18.35
N GLY A 84 -16.63 0.14 17.50
CA GLY A 84 -17.08 -1.21 17.86
C GLY A 84 -15.94 -2.21 18.02
N CYS A 85 -14.83 -1.83 18.66
CA CYS A 85 -13.67 -2.68 18.92
C CYS A 85 -12.96 -2.29 20.23
N ASP A 86 -12.26 -3.25 20.82
CA ASP A 86 -11.36 -3.02 21.94
C ASP A 86 -9.99 -2.62 21.43
N ILE A 87 -9.41 -1.52 21.97
CA ILE A 87 -8.15 -0.95 21.50
C ILE A 87 -7.11 -1.03 22.63
N GLU A 88 -6.03 -1.72 22.36
CA GLU A 88 -4.80 -1.65 23.17
C GLU A 88 -3.68 -1.00 22.34
N SER A 89 -2.67 -0.44 22.99
CA SER A 89 -1.55 0.22 22.30
C SER A 89 -0.20 -0.20 22.84
N VAL A 90 0.80 -0.13 21.97
CA VAL A 90 2.21 -0.27 22.29
C VAL A 90 2.99 0.73 21.44
N GLU A 91 4.07 1.27 22.00
CA GLU A 91 4.87 2.29 21.33
C GLU A 91 6.35 1.88 21.27
N PHE A 92 7.03 2.31 20.21
CA PHE A 92 8.49 2.25 20.10
C PHE A 92 9.11 3.31 21.03
N ARG A 93 10.19 2.97 21.71
CA ARG A 93 10.87 3.88 22.65
C ARG A 93 12.36 3.97 22.35
N PRO A 94 12.83 5.14 21.87
CA PRO A 94 12.07 6.36 21.58
C PRO A 94 11.22 6.21 20.31
N PRO A 95 10.15 7.02 20.14
CA PRO A 95 9.44 7.10 18.86
C PRO A 95 10.37 7.53 17.73
N LEU A 96 10.18 6.94 16.55
CA LEU A 96 11.09 7.10 15.42
C LEU A 96 10.63 8.21 14.46
N ASP A 97 11.58 9.00 13.97
CA ASP A 97 11.39 9.68 12.70
C ASP A 97 11.47 8.63 11.58
N SER A 98 10.47 8.63 10.68
CA SER A 98 10.43 7.65 9.60
C SER A 98 11.62 7.74 8.64
N SER A 99 12.30 8.89 8.56
CA SER A 99 13.55 9.04 7.80
C SER A 99 14.71 8.22 8.38
N ALA A 100 14.63 7.84 9.67
CA ALA A 100 15.62 7.02 10.36
C ALA A 100 15.27 5.53 10.42
N ILE A 101 14.16 5.12 9.81
CA ILE A 101 13.76 3.70 9.73
C ILE A 101 14.83 2.89 8.98
N SER A 102 15.14 1.72 9.52
CA SER A 102 16.09 0.75 8.96
C SER A 102 15.49 -0.66 8.94
N PRO A 103 16.09 -1.63 8.26
CA PRO A 103 15.67 -3.01 8.30
C PRO A 103 15.58 -3.61 9.72
N ASP A 104 16.38 -3.17 10.66
CA ASP A 104 16.32 -3.62 12.07
C ASP A 104 14.98 -3.23 12.72
N HIS A 105 14.47 -2.03 12.41
CA HIS A 105 13.16 -1.58 12.89
C HIS A 105 12.01 -2.38 12.22
N TRP A 106 12.16 -2.82 10.97
CA TRP A 106 11.20 -3.74 10.34
C TRP A 106 11.18 -5.10 11.04
N VAL A 107 12.36 -5.61 11.43
CA VAL A 107 12.47 -6.85 12.21
C VAL A 107 11.77 -6.70 13.56
N GLU A 108 12.03 -5.61 14.29
CA GLU A 108 11.39 -5.30 15.58
C GLU A 108 9.85 -5.23 15.44
N LEU A 109 9.36 -4.46 14.47
CA LEU A 109 7.92 -4.34 14.19
C LEU A 109 7.29 -5.70 13.86
N ALA A 110 7.95 -6.49 13.02
CA ALA A 110 7.46 -7.80 12.64
C ALA A 110 7.42 -8.79 13.83
N GLN A 111 8.44 -8.77 14.69
CA GLN A 111 8.48 -9.58 15.91
C GLN A 111 7.39 -9.17 16.91
N LEU A 112 7.15 -7.86 17.04
CA LEU A 112 6.08 -7.33 17.89
C LEU A 112 4.69 -7.81 17.39
N ILE A 113 4.42 -7.72 16.09
CA ILE A 113 3.18 -8.22 15.50
C ILE A 113 3.08 -9.74 15.70
N ALA A 114 4.13 -10.49 15.39
CA ALA A 114 4.13 -11.96 15.49
C ALA A 114 3.88 -12.46 16.92
N SER A 115 4.50 -11.84 17.93
CA SER A 115 4.31 -12.18 19.34
C SER A 115 2.90 -11.88 19.87
N ASN A 116 2.19 -10.97 19.21
CA ASN A 116 0.83 -10.57 19.58
C ASN A 116 -0.25 -11.13 18.63
N TYR A 117 0.14 -11.91 17.60
CA TYR A 117 -0.77 -12.34 16.55
C TYR A 117 -1.97 -13.15 17.05
N THR A 118 -1.78 -13.99 18.07
CA THR A 118 -2.86 -14.81 18.64
C THR A 118 -3.78 -14.02 19.58
N LYS A 119 -3.29 -12.91 20.16
CA LYS A 119 -4.01 -12.10 21.15
C LYS A 119 -4.99 -11.13 20.52
N TYR A 120 -4.63 -10.51 19.38
CA TYR A 120 -5.44 -9.48 18.75
C TYR A 120 -6.02 -9.94 17.41
N ASP A 121 -7.15 -9.36 17.02
CA ASP A 121 -7.88 -9.63 15.79
C ASP A 121 -7.40 -8.81 14.59
N GLY A 122 -6.63 -7.77 14.85
CA GLY A 122 -6.04 -6.90 13.83
C GLY A 122 -5.00 -5.95 14.43
N PHE A 123 -4.26 -5.29 13.55
CA PHE A 123 -3.17 -4.38 13.91
C PHE A 123 -3.32 -3.07 13.13
N VAL A 124 -3.11 -1.94 13.80
CA VAL A 124 -2.98 -0.64 13.17
C VAL A 124 -1.59 -0.10 13.51
N VAL A 125 -0.80 0.22 12.49
CA VAL A 125 0.55 0.74 12.65
C VAL A 125 0.54 2.24 12.33
N LEU A 126 0.78 3.07 13.36
CA LEU A 126 0.97 4.50 13.21
C LEU A 126 2.43 4.79 12.88
N HIS A 127 2.67 5.36 11.72
CA HIS A 127 4.01 5.50 11.13
C HIS A 127 4.19 6.88 10.48
N GLY A 128 5.41 7.39 10.48
CA GLY A 128 5.73 8.60 9.72
C GLY A 128 5.62 8.39 8.21
N THR A 129 5.15 9.41 7.49
CA THR A 129 4.73 9.24 6.09
C THR A 129 5.88 9.00 5.11
N ASP A 130 7.13 9.45 5.40
CA ASP A 130 8.22 9.46 4.42
C ASP A 130 8.64 8.06 3.95
N THR A 131 8.67 7.08 4.86
CA THR A 131 9.07 5.71 4.52
C THR A 131 7.98 4.67 4.78
N MET A 132 6.73 5.11 4.99
CA MET A 132 5.61 4.20 5.29
C MET A 132 5.41 3.16 4.18
N ALA A 133 5.53 3.55 2.90
CA ALA A 133 5.40 2.63 1.77
C ALA A 133 6.49 1.55 1.75
N TYR A 134 7.73 1.90 2.15
CA TYR A 134 8.82 0.93 2.32
C TYR A 134 8.54 -0.04 3.46
N THR A 135 8.13 0.47 4.62
CA THR A 135 7.83 -0.37 5.78
C THR A 135 6.64 -1.29 5.52
N ALA A 136 5.55 -0.77 4.94
CA ALA A 136 4.39 -1.58 4.57
C ALA A 136 4.74 -2.67 3.55
N SER A 137 5.59 -2.34 2.56
CA SER A 137 6.11 -3.31 1.60
C SER A 137 6.96 -4.39 2.29
N ALA A 138 7.91 -4.01 3.15
CA ALA A 138 8.77 -4.94 3.88
C ALA A 138 7.94 -5.90 4.76
N ILE A 139 7.01 -5.38 5.53
CA ILE A 139 6.14 -6.16 6.43
C ILE A 139 5.23 -7.10 5.64
N SER A 140 4.82 -6.73 4.42
CA SER A 140 4.04 -7.61 3.54
C SER A 140 4.76 -8.93 3.25
N PHE A 141 6.08 -8.92 3.07
CA PHE A 141 6.84 -10.13 2.73
C PHE A 141 7.08 -11.03 3.93
N VAL A 142 7.22 -10.48 5.13
CA VAL A 142 7.59 -11.21 6.35
C VAL A 142 6.60 -12.30 6.74
N PHE A 143 5.30 -12.07 6.52
CA PHE A 143 4.25 -12.96 7.03
C PHE A 143 3.73 -13.92 5.95
N GLU A 144 3.85 -15.20 6.21
CA GLU A 144 3.18 -16.27 5.47
C GLU A 144 1.88 -16.65 6.19
N GLY A 145 0.84 -16.97 5.44
CA GLY A 145 -0.46 -17.35 6.01
C GLY A 145 -1.13 -16.25 6.84
N LEU A 146 -0.86 -14.97 6.53
CA LEU A 146 -1.50 -13.83 7.19
C LEU A 146 -3.02 -13.89 6.96
N ALA A 147 -3.79 -13.92 8.05
CA ALA A 147 -5.26 -13.97 8.03
C ALA A 147 -5.90 -12.81 8.81
N LYS A 148 -5.10 -11.86 9.27
CA LYS A 148 -5.54 -10.69 10.04
C LYS A 148 -5.07 -9.40 9.37
N PRO A 149 -5.82 -8.29 9.49
CA PRO A 149 -5.42 -7.01 8.94
C PRO A 149 -4.20 -6.43 9.66
N ILE A 150 -3.28 -5.86 8.88
CA ILE A 150 -2.20 -4.98 9.36
C ILE A 150 -2.34 -3.69 8.56
N ILE A 151 -2.94 -2.67 9.18
CA ILE A 151 -3.27 -1.41 8.50
C ILE A 151 -2.27 -0.34 8.92
N PHE A 152 -1.44 0.10 7.98
CA PHE A 152 -0.56 1.26 8.14
C PHE A 152 -1.34 2.55 7.94
N THR A 153 -1.09 3.53 8.77
CA THR A 153 -1.57 4.90 8.60
C THR A 153 -0.67 5.90 9.33
N GLY A 154 -0.95 7.17 9.13
CA GLY A 154 -0.23 8.29 9.72
C GLY A 154 -0.95 9.59 9.41
N SER A 155 -0.24 10.71 9.47
CA SER A 155 -0.81 12.00 9.06
C SER A 155 0.25 12.94 8.51
N GLN A 156 -0.21 13.91 7.71
CA GLN A 156 0.62 15.03 7.28
C GLN A 156 0.69 16.11 8.37
N LEU A 157 -0.36 16.22 9.19
CA LEU A 157 -0.41 17.17 10.31
C LEU A 157 -0.61 16.45 11.65
N PRO A 158 0.00 16.96 12.74
CA PRO A 158 -0.22 16.43 14.09
C PRO A 158 -1.72 16.39 14.46
N VAL A 159 -2.12 15.37 15.22
CA VAL A 159 -3.52 15.19 15.67
C VAL A 159 -4.08 16.42 16.41
N GLY A 160 -3.24 17.16 17.14
CA GLY A 160 -3.64 18.38 17.84
C GLY A 160 -3.86 19.62 16.96
N LYS A 161 -3.60 19.58 15.66
CA LYS A 161 -3.83 20.71 14.75
C LYS A 161 -5.29 20.77 14.29
N LEU A 162 -5.83 21.99 14.15
CA LEU A 162 -7.24 22.24 13.81
C LEU A 162 -7.70 21.57 12.51
N ARG A 163 -6.84 21.45 11.50
CA ARG A 163 -7.13 20.85 10.19
C ARG A 163 -6.36 19.54 9.96
N THR A 164 -6.14 18.77 11.02
CA THR A 164 -5.43 17.50 10.90
C THR A 164 -6.19 16.48 10.08
N ASP A 165 -5.47 15.73 9.24
CA ASP A 165 -5.92 14.49 8.61
C ASP A 165 -5.77 13.27 9.54
N GLY A 166 -4.98 13.40 10.62
CA GLY A 166 -4.62 12.30 11.51
C GLY A 166 -5.79 11.66 12.24
N LYS A 167 -6.80 12.45 12.59
CA LYS A 167 -7.99 11.95 13.30
C LYS A 167 -8.81 11.00 12.41
N GLU A 168 -9.16 11.42 11.22
CA GLU A 168 -9.92 10.61 10.26
C GLU A 168 -9.12 9.39 9.81
N ASN A 169 -7.81 9.55 9.57
CA ASN A 169 -6.94 8.44 9.20
C ASN A 169 -6.89 7.37 10.30
N LEU A 170 -6.77 7.76 11.57
CA LEU A 170 -6.74 6.83 12.71
C LEU A 170 -8.07 6.10 12.88
N ILE A 171 -9.19 6.84 12.93
CA ILE A 171 -10.52 6.28 13.10
C ILE A 171 -10.83 5.27 12.01
N THR A 172 -10.62 5.65 10.74
CA THR A 172 -10.94 4.80 9.61
C THR A 172 -10.02 3.57 9.53
N ALA A 173 -8.72 3.72 9.85
CA ALA A 173 -7.80 2.57 9.91
C ALA A 173 -8.23 1.54 10.97
N LEU A 174 -8.69 1.99 12.13
CA LEU A 174 -9.22 1.13 13.19
C LEU A 174 -10.52 0.45 12.78
N GLU A 175 -11.44 1.19 12.14
CA GLU A 175 -12.70 0.64 11.63
C GLU A 175 -12.43 -0.46 10.59
N ILE A 176 -11.49 -0.23 9.66
CA ILE A 176 -11.08 -1.22 8.67
C ILE A 176 -10.44 -2.45 9.35
N ALA A 177 -9.57 -2.25 10.33
CA ALA A 177 -8.93 -3.34 11.05
C ALA A 177 -9.94 -4.19 11.85
N ALA A 178 -10.99 -3.56 12.38
CA ALA A 178 -12.06 -4.24 13.08
C ALA A 178 -13.11 -4.89 12.16
N ALA A 179 -13.18 -4.49 10.88
CA ALA A 179 -14.23 -4.90 9.95
C ALA A 179 -14.23 -6.41 9.71
N ARG A 180 -15.44 -7.01 9.71
CA ARG A 180 -15.69 -8.43 9.48
C ARG A 180 -16.67 -8.63 8.32
N ASP A 181 -16.49 -9.74 7.60
CA ASP A 181 -17.46 -10.18 6.58
C ASP A 181 -18.71 -10.82 7.25
N ALA A 182 -19.67 -11.22 6.41
CA ALA A 182 -20.89 -11.90 6.87
C ALA A 182 -20.63 -13.25 7.60
N HIS A 183 -19.42 -13.78 7.51
CA HIS A 183 -18.99 -15.01 8.16
C HIS A 183 -18.13 -14.76 9.40
N GLY A 184 -17.98 -13.49 9.82
CA GLY A 184 -17.17 -13.10 10.98
C GLY A 184 -15.66 -13.09 10.72
N ARG A 185 -15.21 -13.23 9.46
CA ARG A 185 -13.78 -13.21 9.08
C ARG A 185 -13.32 -11.77 8.85
N PRO A 186 -12.03 -11.45 9.10
CA PRO A 186 -11.48 -10.15 8.75
C PRO A 186 -11.73 -9.80 7.28
N ARG A 187 -12.19 -8.58 6.99
CA ARG A 187 -12.47 -8.15 5.61
C ARG A 187 -11.21 -7.93 4.80
N VAL A 188 -10.14 -7.45 5.43
CA VAL A 188 -8.86 -7.12 4.76
C VAL A 188 -7.72 -7.93 5.43
N PRO A 189 -7.58 -9.24 5.14
CA PRO A 189 -6.59 -10.09 5.78
C PRO A 189 -5.20 -9.95 5.12
N GLU A 190 -4.74 -8.73 4.95
CA GLU A 190 -3.44 -8.41 4.33
C GLU A 190 -2.81 -7.17 4.94
N VAL A 191 -1.57 -6.88 4.56
CA VAL A 191 -0.90 -5.62 4.89
C VAL A 191 -1.39 -4.55 3.93
N ALA A 192 -2.03 -3.52 4.46
CA ALA A 192 -2.57 -2.41 3.69
C ALA A 192 -2.16 -1.06 4.28
N LEU A 193 -2.23 -0.02 3.48
CA LEU A 193 -1.99 1.36 3.86
C LEU A 193 -3.28 2.15 3.62
N PHE A 194 -3.78 2.78 4.68
CA PHE A 194 -4.92 3.70 4.60
C PHE A 194 -4.44 5.13 4.73
N PHE A 195 -4.82 5.97 3.80
CA PHE A 195 -4.53 7.39 3.87
C PHE A 195 -5.61 8.21 3.16
N GLU A 196 -6.02 9.32 3.79
CA GLU A 196 -7.12 10.16 3.32
C GLU A 196 -8.42 9.36 3.16
N ASN A 197 -8.75 8.91 1.96
CA ASN A 197 -9.99 8.18 1.67
C ASN A 197 -9.74 6.79 1.08
N TYR A 198 -8.50 6.38 0.89
CA TYR A 198 -8.17 5.18 0.13
C TYR A 198 -7.42 4.16 0.96
N LEU A 199 -7.90 2.93 0.90
CA LEU A 199 -7.15 1.77 1.38
C LEU A 199 -6.43 1.14 0.19
N MET A 200 -5.12 1.04 0.29
CA MET A 200 -4.23 0.53 -0.75
C MET A 200 -3.48 -0.69 -0.24
N ARG A 201 -3.14 -1.64 -1.12
CA ARG A 201 -2.25 -2.74 -0.73
C ARG A 201 -0.87 -2.19 -0.38
N GLY A 202 -0.32 -2.59 0.77
CA GLY A 202 0.90 -1.99 1.32
C GLY A 202 2.11 -2.04 0.37
N ASN A 203 2.28 -3.15 -0.35
CA ASN A 203 3.37 -3.33 -1.32
C ASN A 203 3.03 -2.90 -2.77
N ARG A 204 1.95 -2.11 -2.93
CA ARG A 204 1.55 -1.51 -4.22
C ARG A 204 1.51 0.01 -4.15
N THR A 205 1.91 0.58 -3.02
CA THR A 205 1.72 1.98 -2.67
C THR A 205 3.05 2.73 -2.72
N SER A 206 3.01 3.97 -3.21
CA SER A 206 4.13 4.92 -3.18
C SER A 206 3.69 6.25 -2.60
N LYS A 207 4.61 6.97 -1.91
CA LYS A 207 4.38 8.35 -1.47
C LYS A 207 4.54 9.29 -2.67
N ILE A 208 3.49 10.07 -2.94
CA ILE A 208 3.42 10.94 -4.14
C ILE A 208 3.46 12.43 -3.82
N SER A 209 3.22 12.81 -2.57
CA SER A 209 3.26 14.23 -2.15
C SER A 209 3.90 14.39 -0.77
N ALA A 210 4.63 15.48 -0.63
CA ALA A 210 5.25 15.88 0.64
C ALA A 210 4.37 16.86 1.44
N ASP A 211 3.39 17.51 0.82
CA ASP A 211 2.66 18.65 1.38
C ASP A 211 1.14 18.57 1.25
N GLN A 212 0.60 17.55 0.55
CA GLN A 212 -0.84 17.37 0.37
C GLN A 212 -1.37 16.22 1.23
N PHE A 213 -2.66 16.26 1.55
CA PHE A 213 -3.32 15.16 2.25
C PHE A 213 -3.41 13.92 1.38
N HIS A 214 -3.60 14.08 0.07
CA HIS A 214 -3.43 12.99 -0.90
C HIS A 214 -1.94 12.67 -1.09
N ALA A 215 -1.36 12.00 -0.08
CA ALA A 215 0.07 11.79 -0.02
C ALA A 215 0.53 10.43 -0.56
N PHE A 216 -0.37 9.48 -0.76
CA PHE A 216 -0.08 8.13 -1.24
C PHE A 216 -0.98 7.73 -2.39
N GLU A 217 -0.46 6.89 -3.30
CA GLU A 217 -1.22 6.33 -4.42
C GLU A 217 -0.75 4.93 -4.78
N SER A 218 -1.70 4.11 -5.27
CA SER A 218 -1.47 2.79 -5.85
C SER A 218 -1.75 2.85 -7.34
N TYR A 219 -0.73 3.13 -8.15
CA TYR A 219 -0.93 3.45 -9.56
C TYR A 219 -1.26 2.26 -10.46
N ASN A 220 -0.74 1.08 -10.12
CA ASN A 220 -0.83 -0.12 -10.96
C ASN A 220 -1.71 -1.22 -10.34
N TYR A 221 -2.38 -0.93 -9.22
CA TYR A 221 -3.28 -1.87 -8.57
C TYR A 221 -4.51 -1.14 -8.03
N PRO A 222 -5.72 -1.73 -8.13
CA PRO A 222 -6.93 -1.11 -7.61
C PRO A 222 -6.84 -0.84 -6.11
N HIS A 223 -7.50 0.22 -5.65
CA HIS A 223 -7.68 0.46 -4.22
C HIS A 223 -8.50 -0.68 -3.61
N LEU A 224 -8.13 -1.12 -2.41
CA LEU A 224 -8.84 -2.18 -1.69
C LEU A 224 -10.16 -1.70 -1.09
N ALA A 225 -10.23 -0.41 -0.75
CA ALA A 225 -11.45 0.23 -0.31
C ALA A 225 -11.41 1.75 -0.52
N TYR A 226 -12.58 2.36 -0.53
CA TYR A 226 -12.82 3.79 -0.48
C TYR A 226 -13.67 4.13 0.73
N ALA A 227 -13.19 5.05 1.58
CA ALA A 227 -13.89 5.56 2.74
C ALA A 227 -14.65 6.85 2.37
N GLY A 228 -15.97 6.75 2.24
CA GLY A 228 -16.90 7.85 2.10
C GLY A 228 -17.79 7.93 3.33
N ILE A 229 -19.11 8.12 3.15
CA ILE A 229 -20.09 7.98 4.26
C ILE A 229 -20.06 6.55 4.80
N GLU A 230 -19.83 5.59 3.91
CA GLU A 230 -19.62 4.18 4.22
C GLU A 230 -18.31 3.72 3.59
N ILE A 231 -17.63 2.77 4.22
CA ILE A 231 -16.43 2.15 3.65
C ILE A 231 -16.87 1.11 2.61
N ARG A 232 -16.53 1.36 1.36
CA ARG A 232 -16.83 0.46 0.23
C ARG A 232 -15.59 -0.35 -0.12
N TYR A 233 -15.66 -1.65 0.07
CA TYR A 233 -14.57 -2.58 -0.20
C TYR A 233 -14.63 -3.11 -1.63
N HIS A 234 -13.48 -3.22 -2.27
CA HIS A 234 -13.31 -3.84 -3.57
C HIS A 234 -12.90 -5.31 -3.39
N GLU A 235 -13.89 -6.17 -3.21
CA GLU A 235 -13.69 -7.59 -2.87
C GLU A 235 -12.81 -8.35 -3.89
N GLY A 236 -12.83 -7.94 -5.17
CA GLY A 236 -11.99 -8.54 -6.22
C GLY A 236 -10.51 -8.16 -6.13
N ALA A 237 -10.18 -7.07 -5.41
CA ALA A 237 -8.81 -6.62 -5.22
C ALA A 237 -8.19 -7.11 -3.90
N ILE A 238 -9.02 -7.42 -2.90
CA ILE A 238 -8.57 -7.88 -1.59
C ILE A 238 -8.04 -9.31 -1.70
N ALA A 239 -6.84 -9.56 -1.15
CA ALA A 239 -6.28 -10.90 -1.08
C ALA A 239 -7.06 -11.75 -0.07
N HIS A 240 -7.50 -12.93 -0.52
CA HIS A 240 -8.10 -13.91 0.39
C HIS A 240 -7.03 -14.93 0.80
N PRO A 241 -6.82 -15.14 2.12
CA PRO A 241 -5.85 -16.12 2.57
C PRO A 241 -6.23 -17.51 2.04
N GLN A 242 -5.27 -18.21 1.50
CA GLN A 242 -5.45 -19.64 1.23
C GLN A 242 -5.64 -20.34 2.58
N GLN A 243 -6.80 -20.87 2.83
CA GLN A 243 -7.33 -21.31 4.14
C GLN A 243 -6.49 -22.32 4.93
N GLU A 244 -5.38 -22.81 4.39
CA GLU A 244 -4.63 -23.92 4.95
C GLU A 244 -3.17 -23.62 5.31
N LYS A 245 -2.70 -22.39 5.09
CA LYS A 245 -1.31 -22.06 5.44
C LYS A 245 -1.22 -21.55 6.88
N PRO A 246 -0.39 -22.20 7.73
CA PRO A 246 -0.14 -21.69 9.08
C PRO A 246 0.52 -20.31 9.01
N PHE A 247 0.19 -19.45 9.98
CA PHE A 247 0.89 -18.18 10.14
C PHE A 247 2.35 -18.41 10.54
N VAL A 248 3.27 -17.88 9.76
CA VAL A 248 4.71 -17.92 10.02
C VAL A 248 5.31 -16.55 9.76
N ALA A 249 6.13 -16.07 10.70
CA ALA A 249 6.91 -14.85 10.54
C ALA A 249 8.37 -15.14 10.25
N ARG A 250 8.94 -14.51 9.21
CA ARG A 250 10.36 -14.64 8.81
C ARG A 250 11.00 -13.25 8.70
N PRO A 251 11.22 -12.55 9.82
CA PRO A 251 11.71 -11.18 9.82
C PRO A 251 13.24 -11.13 9.68
N ALA A 252 13.74 -11.33 8.47
CA ALA A 252 15.15 -11.19 8.15
C ALA A 252 15.32 -10.44 6.84
N PHE A 253 16.21 -9.44 6.84
CA PHE A 253 16.51 -8.60 5.68
C PHE A 253 18.02 -8.45 5.52
N ASP A 254 18.51 -8.41 4.28
CA ASP A 254 19.88 -8.09 3.94
C ASP A 254 19.90 -6.70 3.27
N PRO A 255 20.54 -5.69 3.88
CA PRO A 255 20.56 -4.32 3.35
C PRO A 255 21.51 -4.11 2.17
N ASN A 256 22.24 -5.13 1.72
CA ASN A 256 23.23 -5.01 0.65
C ASN A 256 22.57 -4.93 -0.75
N VAL A 257 21.63 -4.01 -0.89
CA VAL A 257 20.88 -3.72 -2.12
C VAL A 257 20.97 -2.24 -2.43
N ALA A 258 21.08 -1.87 -3.70
CA ALA A 258 21.14 -0.49 -4.14
C ALA A 258 20.01 -0.16 -5.14
N VAL A 259 19.64 1.12 -5.22
CA VAL A 259 18.81 1.66 -6.31
C VAL A 259 19.73 2.41 -7.27
N LEU A 260 19.71 2.05 -8.54
CA LEU A 260 20.41 2.75 -9.61
C LEU A 260 19.40 3.39 -10.55
N LYS A 261 19.16 4.68 -10.37
CA LYS A 261 18.27 5.46 -11.22
C LYS A 261 19.03 6.02 -12.40
N LEU A 262 18.61 5.65 -13.61
CA LEU A 262 19.21 6.18 -14.83
C LEU A 262 18.71 7.59 -15.14
N PHE A 263 19.60 8.42 -15.68
CA PHE A 263 19.25 9.76 -16.17
C PHE A 263 20.17 10.11 -17.37
N PRO A 264 19.75 11.01 -18.27
CA PRO A 264 20.61 11.48 -19.37
C PRO A 264 21.88 12.14 -18.83
N GLY A 265 23.05 11.62 -19.25
CA GLY A 265 24.34 12.11 -18.76
C GLY A 265 24.89 11.37 -17.53
N ILE A 266 24.26 10.29 -17.08
CA ILE A 266 24.88 9.41 -16.07
C ILE A 266 26.23 8.90 -16.59
N THR A 267 27.27 9.02 -15.77
CA THR A 267 28.64 8.66 -16.18
C THR A 267 28.97 7.21 -15.85
N ARG A 268 30.00 6.69 -16.53
CA ARG A 268 30.53 5.35 -16.28
C ARG A 268 30.98 5.19 -14.82
N GLU A 269 31.66 6.20 -14.29
CA GLU A 269 32.20 6.19 -12.94
C GLU A 269 31.10 6.03 -11.87
N VAL A 270 29.97 6.71 -12.06
CA VAL A 270 28.82 6.60 -11.13
C VAL A 270 28.24 5.19 -11.16
N VAL A 271 28.02 4.66 -12.34
CA VAL A 271 27.46 3.30 -12.51
C VAL A 271 28.41 2.25 -11.94
N GLU A 272 29.70 2.31 -12.30
CA GLU A 272 30.69 1.37 -11.80
C GLU A 272 30.91 1.50 -10.29
N ALA A 273 30.90 2.70 -9.72
CA ALA A 273 31.02 2.89 -8.26
C ALA A 273 29.93 2.12 -7.49
N ILE A 274 28.71 2.09 -7.99
CA ILE A 274 27.61 1.33 -7.37
C ILE A 274 27.79 -0.17 -7.67
N LEU A 275 27.93 -0.54 -8.95
CA LEU A 275 27.92 -1.92 -9.37
C LEU A 275 29.13 -2.72 -8.88
N THR A 276 30.26 -2.09 -8.56
CA THR A 276 31.47 -2.78 -8.06
C THR A 276 31.59 -2.86 -6.54
N LEU A 277 30.60 -2.39 -5.78
CA LEU A 277 30.60 -2.53 -4.31
C LEU A 277 30.75 -4.02 -3.94
N PRO A 278 31.75 -4.38 -3.10
CA PRO A 278 32.04 -5.79 -2.79
C PRO A 278 30.89 -6.52 -2.07
N SER A 279 30.11 -5.80 -1.27
CA SER A 279 28.98 -6.37 -0.51
C SER A 279 27.68 -6.38 -1.30
N LEU A 280 27.64 -5.79 -2.50
CA LEU A 280 26.39 -5.64 -3.28
C LEU A 280 25.84 -6.99 -3.69
N ARG A 281 24.60 -7.27 -3.32
CA ARG A 281 23.87 -8.49 -3.68
C ARG A 281 22.74 -8.24 -4.68
N GLY A 282 22.10 -7.08 -4.62
CA GLY A 282 20.99 -6.75 -5.50
C GLY A 282 20.97 -5.28 -5.93
N VAL A 283 20.37 -5.04 -7.10
CA VAL A 283 20.15 -3.69 -7.64
C VAL A 283 18.73 -3.58 -8.17
N VAL A 284 18.03 -2.55 -7.75
CA VAL A 284 16.84 -2.06 -8.43
C VAL A 284 17.30 -1.04 -9.47
N LEU A 285 17.21 -1.41 -10.75
CA LEU A 285 17.59 -0.56 -11.87
C LEU A 285 16.37 0.19 -12.39
N GLU A 286 16.27 1.48 -12.06
CA GLU A 286 15.19 2.34 -12.56
C GLU A 286 15.50 2.86 -13.96
N THR A 287 14.81 2.29 -14.95
CA THR A 287 15.00 2.56 -16.39
C THR A 287 13.88 3.44 -16.95
N PHE A 288 13.98 3.77 -18.24
CA PHE A 288 13.03 4.63 -18.93
C PHE A 288 11.86 3.83 -19.53
N GLY A 289 10.68 4.46 -19.60
CA GLY A 289 9.50 3.91 -20.27
C GLY A 289 9.20 2.47 -19.87
N SER A 290 9.07 1.56 -20.83
CA SER A 290 8.76 0.14 -20.59
C SER A 290 10.00 -0.73 -20.28
N GLY A 291 11.05 -0.17 -19.72
CA GLY A 291 12.26 -0.92 -19.32
C GLY A 291 13.46 -0.70 -20.24
N THR A 292 13.55 0.46 -20.91
CA THR A 292 14.65 0.78 -21.83
C THR A 292 15.81 1.47 -21.10
N ALA A 293 17.05 1.17 -21.51
CA ALA A 293 18.29 1.71 -20.94
C ALA A 293 19.28 2.09 -22.05
N PRO A 294 20.35 2.86 -21.74
CA PRO A 294 21.39 3.16 -22.73
C PRO A 294 22.07 1.89 -23.27
N MET A 295 22.22 1.81 -24.60
CA MET A 295 22.80 0.65 -25.28
C MET A 295 24.29 0.89 -25.61
N VAL A 296 25.02 1.57 -24.73
CA VAL A 296 26.44 1.82 -24.87
C VAL A 296 27.27 0.69 -24.26
N GLY A 297 28.37 0.32 -24.96
CA GLY A 297 29.15 -0.88 -24.58
C GLY A 297 29.59 -0.90 -23.12
N TRP A 298 30.15 0.20 -22.59
CA TRP A 298 30.62 0.26 -21.22
C TRP A 298 29.50 -0.02 -20.16
N PHE A 299 28.27 0.44 -20.45
CA PHE A 299 27.13 0.24 -19.54
C PHE A 299 26.71 -1.23 -19.51
N LEU A 300 26.61 -1.84 -20.70
CA LEU A 300 26.28 -3.27 -20.81
C LEU A 300 27.35 -4.16 -20.18
N ASP A 301 28.63 -3.79 -20.32
CA ASP A 301 29.76 -4.52 -19.74
C ASP A 301 29.76 -4.40 -18.20
N ALA A 302 29.42 -3.24 -17.66
CA ALA A 302 29.26 -3.04 -16.22
C ALA A 302 28.12 -3.90 -15.63
N LEU A 303 26.96 -3.94 -16.31
CA LEU A 303 25.85 -4.80 -15.90
C LEU A 303 26.21 -6.29 -15.98
N ARG A 304 26.84 -6.72 -17.09
CA ARG A 304 27.30 -8.10 -17.28
C ARG A 304 28.23 -8.52 -16.15
N SER A 305 29.25 -7.71 -15.88
CA SER A 305 30.22 -7.98 -14.83
C SER A 305 29.57 -8.09 -13.44
N ALA A 306 28.56 -7.27 -13.15
CA ALA A 306 27.80 -7.37 -11.89
C ALA A 306 27.01 -8.67 -11.81
N VAL A 307 26.31 -9.06 -12.87
CA VAL A 307 25.56 -10.31 -12.94
C VAL A 307 26.47 -11.54 -12.80
N GLU A 308 27.63 -11.52 -13.48
CA GLU A 308 28.62 -12.60 -13.37
C GLU A 308 29.19 -12.79 -11.96
N ARG A 309 29.22 -11.72 -11.16
CA ARG A 309 29.57 -11.78 -9.73
C ARG A 309 28.40 -12.24 -8.85
N GLY A 310 27.22 -12.51 -9.41
CA GLY A 310 26.04 -12.96 -8.70
C GLY A 310 25.12 -11.86 -8.18
N VAL A 311 25.32 -10.60 -8.64
CA VAL A 311 24.40 -9.49 -8.30
C VAL A 311 23.08 -9.69 -9.06
N VAL A 312 21.95 -9.68 -8.33
CA VAL A 312 20.62 -9.74 -8.93
C VAL A 312 20.17 -8.32 -9.32
N ILE A 313 19.96 -8.08 -10.60
CA ILE A 313 19.53 -6.77 -11.11
C ILE A 313 18.07 -6.88 -11.57
N VAL A 314 17.20 -6.11 -10.94
CA VAL A 314 15.77 -6.05 -11.26
C VAL A 314 15.47 -4.74 -11.97
N ASN A 315 14.96 -4.84 -13.20
CA ASN A 315 14.60 -3.71 -14.04
C ASN A 315 13.18 -3.23 -13.69
N VAL A 316 13.05 -2.00 -13.18
CA VAL A 316 11.78 -1.32 -12.92
C VAL A 316 11.67 -0.04 -13.75
N THR A 317 10.47 0.45 -13.97
CA THR A 317 10.27 1.72 -14.70
C THR A 317 10.29 2.91 -13.76
N GLN A 318 10.81 4.05 -14.23
CA GLN A 318 10.68 5.36 -13.57
C GLN A 318 9.28 5.96 -13.74
N CYS A 319 8.45 5.39 -14.61
CA CYS A 319 7.08 5.86 -14.78
C CYS A 319 6.21 5.39 -13.62
N VAL A 320 5.37 6.28 -13.11
CA VAL A 320 4.45 5.97 -12.00
C VAL A 320 3.34 4.98 -12.40
N THR A 321 3.04 4.89 -13.72
CA THR A 321 2.07 3.94 -14.26
C THR A 321 2.69 3.09 -15.35
N GLY A 322 2.18 1.88 -15.54
CA GLY A 322 2.66 0.93 -16.54
C GLY A 322 3.61 -0.11 -15.96
N TYR A 323 4.29 -0.81 -16.83
CA TYR A 323 5.12 -1.95 -16.43
C TYR A 323 6.33 -2.12 -17.35
N VAL A 324 7.32 -2.85 -16.86
CA VAL A 324 8.51 -3.24 -17.63
C VAL A 324 8.20 -4.46 -18.48
N ASP A 325 8.22 -4.28 -19.81
CA ASP A 325 8.09 -5.34 -20.80
C ASP A 325 9.44 -5.52 -21.54
N MET A 326 10.27 -6.42 -21.04
CA MET A 326 11.59 -6.67 -21.59
C MET A 326 11.55 -7.43 -22.93
N GLY A 327 10.42 -7.98 -23.32
CA GLY A 327 10.25 -8.66 -24.61
C GLY A 327 9.90 -7.73 -25.78
N ARG A 328 9.47 -6.50 -25.49
CA ARG A 328 8.87 -5.59 -26.47
C ARG A 328 9.89 -4.88 -27.37
N TYR A 329 11.04 -4.51 -26.83
CA TYR A 329 12.08 -3.75 -27.54
C TYR A 329 13.41 -4.49 -27.51
N GLU A 330 14.24 -4.28 -28.54
CA GLU A 330 15.57 -4.87 -28.64
C GLU A 330 16.44 -4.61 -27.39
N THR A 331 16.34 -3.40 -26.85
CA THR A 331 17.03 -2.99 -25.61
C THR A 331 16.62 -3.85 -24.42
N GLY A 332 15.32 -4.10 -24.22
CA GLY A 332 14.82 -4.96 -23.16
C GLY A 332 15.27 -6.41 -23.32
N ILE A 333 15.19 -6.94 -24.56
CA ILE A 333 15.66 -8.31 -24.89
C ILE A 333 17.14 -8.48 -24.55
N LEU A 334 17.96 -7.46 -24.84
CA LEU A 334 19.39 -7.51 -24.54
C LEU A 334 19.65 -7.49 -23.01
N LEU A 335 18.94 -6.66 -22.25
CA LEU A 335 19.04 -6.66 -20.79
C LEU A 335 18.63 -8.02 -20.20
N GLN A 336 17.58 -8.63 -20.73
CA GLN A 336 17.15 -9.97 -20.31
C GLN A 336 18.24 -11.04 -20.62
N ARG A 337 18.86 -10.95 -21.79
CA ARG A 337 19.99 -11.85 -22.15
C ARG A 337 21.23 -11.66 -21.29
N LEU A 338 21.42 -10.48 -20.71
CA LEU A 338 22.47 -10.22 -19.72
C LEU A 338 22.14 -10.81 -18.34
N GLY A 339 20.93 -11.33 -18.15
CA GLY A 339 20.50 -11.95 -16.89
C GLY A 339 19.75 -11.03 -15.93
N LEU A 340 19.32 -9.84 -16.39
CA LEU A 340 18.41 -8.99 -15.63
C LEU A 340 16.99 -9.58 -15.61
N VAL A 341 16.26 -9.33 -14.54
CA VAL A 341 14.86 -9.74 -14.39
C VAL A 341 13.92 -8.53 -14.45
N SER A 342 12.70 -8.72 -14.96
CA SER A 342 11.68 -7.69 -14.97
C SER A 342 11.02 -7.56 -13.60
N GLY A 343 10.93 -6.34 -13.07
CA GLY A 343 10.09 -6.00 -11.92
C GLY A 343 8.62 -5.80 -12.28
N ARG A 344 8.27 -5.92 -13.58
CA ARG A 344 6.91 -5.73 -14.11
C ARG A 344 6.34 -4.38 -13.69
N ASP A 345 5.20 -4.38 -13.01
CA ASP A 345 4.47 -3.22 -12.50
C ASP A 345 4.69 -2.98 -10.99
N ALA A 346 5.66 -3.67 -10.37
CA ALA A 346 6.01 -3.46 -8.98
C ALA A 346 6.58 -2.06 -8.74
N THR A 347 6.32 -1.51 -7.56
CA THR A 347 6.92 -0.24 -7.13
C THR A 347 8.41 -0.43 -6.80
N THR A 348 9.19 0.65 -6.81
CA THR A 348 10.58 0.63 -6.35
C THR A 348 10.68 0.16 -4.91
N GLU A 349 9.77 0.64 -4.03
CA GLU A 349 9.71 0.27 -2.62
C GLU A 349 9.51 -1.23 -2.42
N ALA A 350 8.53 -1.80 -3.13
CA ALA A 350 8.26 -3.24 -3.06
C ALA A 350 9.41 -4.07 -3.64
N THR A 351 9.99 -3.65 -4.76
CA THR A 351 11.11 -4.34 -5.41
C THR A 351 12.34 -4.36 -4.52
N LEU A 352 12.69 -3.19 -3.92
CA LEU A 352 13.82 -3.05 -3.02
C LEU A 352 13.66 -3.93 -1.78
N THR A 353 12.52 -3.82 -1.11
CA THR A 353 12.26 -4.57 0.13
C THR A 353 12.12 -6.06 -0.11
N LYS A 354 11.60 -6.48 -1.27
CA LYS A 354 11.57 -7.90 -1.67
C LYS A 354 12.97 -8.47 -1.87
N LEU A 355 13.88 -7.74 -2.53
CA LEU A 355 15.29 -8.14 -2.65
C LEU A 355 15.94 -8.29 -1.28
N MET A 356 15.81 -7.27 -0.42
CA MET A 356 16.34 -7.32 0.95
C MET A 356 15.78 -8.50 1.74
N TYR A 357 14.47 -8.75 1.63
CA TYR A 357 13.81 -9.89 2.29
C TYR A 357 14.36 -11.22 1.79
N LEU A 358 14.39 -11.45 0.48
CA LEU A 358 14.82 -12.71 -0.09
C LEU A 358 16.29 -13.02 0.24
N PHE A 359 17.16 -12.03 0.14
CA PHE A 359 18.55 -12.20 0.55
C PHE A 359 18.70 -12.42 2.07
N GLY A 360 17.87 -11.78 2.87
CA GLY A 360 17.80 -12.01 4.32
C GLY A 360 17.41 -13.44 4.72
N GLN A 361 16.68 -14.16 3.84
CA GLN A 361 16.37 -15.58 4.03
C GLN A 361 17.57 -16.51 3.70
N GLY A 362 18.71 -15.94 3.29
CA GLY A 362 19.89 -16.73 2.93
C GLY A 362 19.80 -17.43 1.56
N LEU A 363 18.88 -17.02 0.71
CA LEU A 363 18.64 -17.65 -0.59
C LEU A 363 19.82 -17.34 -1.56
N PRO A 364 20.18 -18.30 -2.43
CA PRO A 364 21.16 -18.07 -3.49
C PRO A 364 20.59 -17.14 -4.58
N SER A 365 21.47 -16.42 -5.29
CA SER A 365 21.09 -15.43 -6.31
C SER A 365 20.14 -15.96 -7.38
N GLU A 366 20.31 -17.19 -7.85
CA GLU A 366 19.45 -17.76 -8.88
C GLU A 366 18.01 -18.01 -8.38
N GLU A 367 17.86 -18.42 -7.12
CA GLU A 367 16.55 -18.57 -6.50
C GLU A 367 15.89 -17.19 -6.26
N VAL A 368 16.68 -16.20 -5.82
CA VAL A 368 16.20 -14.79 -5.70
C VAL A 368 15.74 -14.27 -7.05
N LYS A 369 16.51 -14.45 -8.13
CA LYS A 369 16.08 -14.07 -9.49
C LYS A 369 14.71 -14.68 -9.85
N HIS A 370 14.55 -15.97 -9.62
CA HIS A 370 13.29 -16.66 -9.89
C HIS A 370 12.14 -16.06 -9.07
N LEU A 371 12.32 -15.91 -7.76
CA LEU A 371 11.30 -15.36 -6.85
C LEU A 371 10.95 -13.90 -7.14
N MET A 372 11.90 -13.10 -7.69
CA MET A 372 11.60 -11.73 -8.12
C MET A 372 10.62 -11.66 -9.28
N THR A 373 10.45 -12.71 -10.08
CA THR A 373 9.54 -12.72 -11.24
C THR A 373 8.11 -13.18 -10.91
N ILE A 374 7.85 -13.66 -9.70
CA ILE A 374 6.54 -14.17 -9.28
C ILE A 374 6.00 -13.35 -8.10
N PRO A 375 4.66 -13.15 -8.01
CA PRO A 375 4.06 -12.45 -6.88
C PRO A 375 4.12 -13.33 -5.62
N LEU A 376 4.79 -12.86 -4.58
CA LEU A 376 4.80 -13.51 -3.27
C LEU A 376 3.62 -13.05 -2.41
N ARG A 377 3.31 -11.77 -2.47
CA ARG A 377 2.24 -11.10 -1.69
C ARG A 377 1.44 -10.12 -2.53
N GLY A 378 1.33 -10.37 -3.84
CA GLY A 378 0.60 -9.53 -4.78
C GLY A 378 1.29 -8.20 -5.10
N GLU A 379 2.60 -8.09 -4.90
CA GLU A 379 3.42 -6.90 -5.17
C GLU A 379 3.64 -6.62 -6.64
N LEU A 380 3.41 -7.59 -7.51
CA LEU A 380 3.44 -7.46 -8.95
C LEU A 380 2.30 -8.24 -9.59
N SER A 381 1.91 -7.85 -10.80
CA SER A 381 0.86 -8.51 -11.58
C SER A 381 1.44 -9.45 -12.62
N LEU A 382 0.75 -10.56 -12.88
CA LEU A 382 1.02 -11.43 -14.01
C LEU A 382 0.36 -10.88 -15.29
N ASP A 383 0.79 -11.34 -16.47
CA ASP A 383 0.39 -10.75 -17.76
C ASP A 383 -1.14 -10.65 -17.94
N GLN A 384 -1.89 -11.65 -17.53
CA GLN A 384 -3.36 -11.66 -17.60
C GLN A 384 -4.03 -10.62 -16.69
N GLU A 385 -3.42 -10.33 -15.54
CA GLU A 385 -3.93 -9.36 -14.57
C GLU A 385 -3.65 -7.93 -15.04
N ILE A 386 -2.47 -7.68 -15.65
CA ILE A 386 -2.09 -6.36 -16.17
C ILE A 386 -3.13 -5.85 -17.19
N GLU A 387 -3.58 -6.71 -18.10
CA GLU A 387 -4.61 -6.35 -19.08
C GLU A 387 -5.96 -6.02 -18.42
N GLY A 388 -6.33 -6.77 -17.38
CA GLY A 388 -7.56 -6.56 -16.61
C GLY A 388 -7.54 -5.23 -15.87
N PHE A 389 -6.52 -4.98 -15.05
CA PHE A 389 -6.39 -3.77 -14.24
C PHE A 389 -6.21 -2.50 -15.08
N THR A 390 -5.50 -2.56 -16.21
CA THR A 390 -5.38 -1.42 -17.12
C THR A 390 -6.74 -0.94 -17.62
N ARG A 391 -7.66 -1.86 -17.92
CA ARG A 391 -9.04 -1.52 -18.32
C ARG A 391 -9.83 -0.93 -17.15
N GLU A 392 -9.75 -1.54 -15.98
CA GLU A 392 -10.47 -1.11 -14.78
C GLU A 392 -10.00 0.27 -14.31
N LEU A 393 -8.70 0.49 -14.15
CA LEU A 393 -8.12 1.78 -13.75
C LEU A 393 -8.45 2.91 -14.75
N SER A 394 -8.63 2.58 -16.04
CA SER A 394 -9.04 3.57 -17.05
C SER A 394 -10.49 4.04 -16.88
N LEU A 395 -11.35 3.26 -16.23
CA LEU A 395 -12.75 3.61 -15.93
C LEU A 395 -12.87 4.49 -14.69
N TYR A 396 -11.98 4.33 -13.71
CA TYR A 396 -12.00 5.11 -12.47
C TYR A 396 -11.30 6.48 -12.58
N ARG A 397 -10.48 6.71 -13.60
CA ARG A 397 -9.75 7.97 -13.84
C ARG A 397 -10.45 8.93 -14.80
N ARG A 398 -11.69 8.64 -15.21
CA ARG A 398 -12.58 9.52 -15.97
C ARG A 398 -13.62 10.13 -15.05
#